data_8522316e10eb585bb74b8f6e49eee728
#
_entry.id   8522316e10eb585bb74b8f6e49eee728
#
_cell.length_a   1.000
_cell.length_b   1.000
_cell.length_c   1.000
_cell.angle_alpha   90.00
_cell.angle_beta   90.00
_cell.angle_gamma   90.00
#
_symmetry.space_group_name_H-M   'P 1'
#
loop_
_entity.id
_entity.type
_entity.pdbx_description
1 polymer ?
#
loop_
_entity_poly.entity_id
_entity_poly.type
_entity_poly.pdbx_seq_one_letter_code
_entity_poly.pdbx_strand_id
1 'polypeptide(L)'
;VKVFEGDYFISSMPIKYLISGMNNVEKNIKKIALNLPYRDFITVGLILNKINLKNNTQIKTYNNLIPDCWIYVQGKEEKLGRIQVFNNWSPYLIDDINKVSLGLEYFCQENDSFWNKSEEELRDFAVKELLNMQIISDKKDILDYHVEKVKKAYPAYFDSYKNFPEVKEYLNKISNLYCIGRNGQHRYNNMDHSMETAIIAAKSILNNDLELKESIWNVNTEQTYHEESNHEKNHR
;
A
#
# COMPACT_ATOMS: atom_id res chain seq x y z
N VAL A 1 -27.17 -15.30 2.29
CA VAL A 1 -26.85 -14.08 1.54
C VAL A 1 -27.80 -13.00 2.03
N LYS A 2 -27.26 -11.82 2.43
CA LYS A 2 -28.10 -10.64 2.70
C LYS A 2 -28.14 -9.79 1.43
N VAL A 3 -29.34 -9.31 1.08
CA VAL A 3 -29.56 -8.38 -0.02
C VAL A 3 -29.80 -7.00 0.56
N PHE A 4 -29.14 -6.00 -0.02
CA PHE A 4 -29.32 -4.60 0.32
C PHE A 4 -29.76 -3.85 -0.93
N GLU A 5 -30.77 -3.00 -0.78
CA GLU A 5 -31.26 -2.12 -1.84
C GLU A 5 -30.80 -0.69 -1.55
N GLY A 6 -30.50 0.08 -2.58
CA GLY A 6 -30.08 1.47 -2.46
C GLY A 6 -30.12 2.17 -3.81
N ASP A 7 -30.26 3.50 -3.78
CA ASP A 7 -30.28 4.33 -4.98
C ASP A 7 -28.88 4.45 -5.59
N TYR A 8 -27.86 4.52 -4.74
CA TYR A 8 -26.45 4.68 -5.12
C TYR A 8 -25.57 3.66 -4.42
N PHE A 9 -24.54 3.18 -5.13
CA PHE A 9 -23.55 2.23 -4.64
C PHE A 9 -22.16 2.87 -4.72
N ILE A 10 -21.47 2.97 -3.58
CA ILE A 10 -20.10 3.46 -3.50
C ILE A 10 -19.19 2.28 -3.17
N SER A 11 -18.27 1.96 -4.08
CA SER A 11 -17.37 0.83 -3.94
C SER A 11 -15.92 1.27 -3.77
N SER A 12 -15.32 0.91 -2.64
CA SER A 12 -13.88 1.01 -2.41
C SER A 12 -13.16 -0.34 -2.51
N MET A 13 -13.91 -1.42 -2.82
CA MET A 13 -13.34 -2.77 -2.95
C MET A 13 -12.47 -2.91 -4.20
N PRO A 14 -11.52 -3.85 -4.22
CA PRO A 14 -10.75 -4.16 -5.42
C PRO A 14 -11.65 -4.46 -6.61
N ILE A 15 -11.40 -3.80 -7.74
CA ILE A 15 -12.22 -3.90 -8.98
C ILE A 15 -12.41 -5.36 -9.40
N LYS A 16 -11.39 -6.19 -9.25
CA LYS A 16 -11.51 -7.63 -9.56
C LYS A 16 -12.62 -8.32 -8.78
N TYR A 17 -12.85 -7.96 -7.52
CA TYR A 17 -13.92 -8.54 -6.70
C TYR A 17 -15.27 -7.93 -7.05
N LEU A 18 -15.34 -6.64 -7.28
CA LEU A 18 -16.54 -5.97 -7.75
C LEU A 18 -17.05 -6.64 -9.04
N ILE A 19 -16.20 -6.69 -10.06
CA ILE A 19 -16.54 -7.29 -11.38
C ILE A 19 -16.84 -8.79 -11.27
N SER A 20 -16.15 -9.54 -10.41
CA SER A 20 -16.41 -10.97 -10.24
C SER A 20 -17.78 -11.25 -9.62
N GLY A 21 -18.27 -10.34 -8.76
CA GLY A 21 -19.57 -10.43 -8.11
C GLY A 21 -20.74 -9.89 -8.94
N MET A 22 -20.46 -9.16 -10.02
CA MET A 22 -21.51 -8.61 -10.91
C MET A 22 -22.04 -9.67 -11.87
N ASN A 23 -23.36 -9.62 -12.11
CA ASN A 23 -24.00 -10.44 -13.13
C ASN A 23 -23.87 -9.79 -14.52
N ASN A 24 -23.91 -10.61 -15.57
CA ASN A 24 -23.97 -10.19 -16.97
C ASN A 24 -22.83 -9.27 -17.43
N VAL A 25 -21.63 -9.37 -16.82
CA VAL A 25 -20.44 -8.66 -17.28
C VAL A 25 -19.90 -9.30 -18.55
N GLU A 26 -19.55 -8.48 -19.53
CA GLU A 26 -18.92 -8.92 -20.77
C GLU A 26 -17.65 -9.74 -20.48
N LYS A 27 -17.46 -10.84 -21.23
CA LYS A 27 -16.35 -11.78 -21.01
C LYS A 27 -14.97 -11.09 -21.05
N ASN A 28 -14.80 -10.13 -21.97
CA ASN A 28 -13.55 -9.38 -22.09
C ASN A 28 -13.30 -8.52 -20.86
N ILE A 29 -14.28 -7.74 -20.43
CA ILE A 29 -14.19 -6.89 -19.22
C ILE A 29 -13.87 -7.73 -17.98
N LYS A 30 -14.58 -8.86 -17.81
CA LYS A 30 -14.33 -9.80 -16.73
C LYS A 30 -12.91 -10.36 -16.76
N LYS A 31 -12.42 -10.73 -17.94
CA LYS A 31 -11.04 -11.23 -18.12
C LYS A 31 -10.00 -10.18 -17.72
N ILE A 32 -10.13 -8.93 -18.18
CA ILE A 32 -9.21 -7.84 -17.85
C ILE A 32 -9.23 -7.60 -16.34
N ALA A 33 -10.40 -7.42 -15.74
CA ALA A 33 -10.54 -7.08 -14.33
C ALA A 33 -9.99 -8.17 -13.40
N LEU A 34 -10.23 -9.46 -13.70
CA LEU A 34 -9.72 -10.57 -12.89
C LEU A 34 -8.20 -10.71 -12.93
N ASN A 35 -7.58 -10.25 -14.02
CA ASN A 35 -6.12 -10.31 -14.20
C ASN A 35 -5.41 -8.98 -13.84
N LEU A 36 -6.11 -8.00 -13.27
CA LEU A 36 -5.46 -6.80 -12.76
C LEU A 36 -4.43 -7.16 -11.69
N PRO A 37 -3.17 -6.74 -11.87
CA PRO A 37 -2.09 -7.10 -10.98
C PRO A 37 -2.13 -6.28 -9.69
N TYR A 38 -1.64 -6.89 -8.61
CA TYR A 38 -1.42 -6.24 -7.32
C TYR A 38 -0.06 -6.69 -6.77
N ARG A 39 0.49 -5.88 -5.88
CA ARG A 39 1.59 -6.27 -5.00
C ARG A 39 1.05 -6.45 -3.60
N ASP A 40 1.50 -7.51 -2.97
CA ASP A 40 1.32 -7.75 -1.55
C ASP A 40 2.54 -7.23 -0.81
N PHE A 41 2.45 -7.02 0.48
CA PHE A 41 3.62 -6.72 1.28
C PHE A 41 3.50 -7.25 2.70
N ILE A 42 4.65 -7.40 3.32
CA ILE A 42 4.77 -7.76 4.72
C ILE A 42 5.44 -6.60 5.45
N THR A 43 4.87 -6.20 6.57
CA THR A 43 5.55 -5.31 7.52
C THR A 43 5.97 -6.10 8.73
N VAL A 44 7.26 -6.02 9.07
CA VAL A 44 7.78 -6.48 10.36
C VAL A 44 7.96 -5.25 11.24
N GLY A 45 7.06 -5.08 12.20
CA GLY A 45 7.17 -4.05 13.24
C GLY A 45 8.13 -4.52 14.32
N LEU A 46 9.04 -3.64 14.75
CA LEU A 46 10.00 -3.90 15.82
C LEU A 46 9.98 -2.76 16.83
N ILE A 47 9.96 -3.11 18.10
CA ILE A 47 10.24 -2.19 19.22
C ILE A 47 11.65 -2.44 19.71
N LEU A 48 12.47 -1.38 19.76
CA LEU A 48 13.89 -1.48 20.08
C LEU A 48 14.28 -0.53 21.21
N ASN A 49 15.33 -0.90 21.95
CA ASN A 49 15.96 0.00 22.91
C ASN A 49 16.64 1.20 22.21
N LYS A 50 17.30 0.95 21.10
CA LYS A 50 18.06 1.95 20.34
C LYS A 50 18.37 1.46 18.93
N ILE A 51 18.76 2.41 18.08
CA ILE A 51 19.38 2.17 16.77
C ILE A 51 20.69 2.95 16.66
N ASN A 52 21.53 2.58 15.70
CA ASN A 52 22.83 3.25 15.46
C ASN A 52 22.69 4.51 14.60
N LEU A 53 21.57 4.66 13.89
CA LEU A 53 21.32 5.83 13.04
C LEU A 53 21.14 7.06 13.92
N LYS A 54 22.03 8.04 13.75
CA LYS A 54 22.04 9.28 14.52
C LYS A 54 21.57 10.46 13.67
N ASN A 55 20.92 11.39 14.32
CA ASN A 55 20.58 12.66 13.70
C ASN A 55 21.82 13.58 13.64
N ASN A 56 22.34 13.78 12.44
CA ASN A 56 23.44 14.70 12.16
C ASN A 56 22.95 16.02 11.54
N THR A 57 21.65 16.33 11.64
CA THR A 57 21.01 17.51 11.07
C THR A 57 20.67 18.55 12.16
N GLN A 58 20.16 19.70 11.76
CA GLN A 58 19.61 20.72 12.66
C GLN A 58 18.16 20.48 13.07
N ILE A 59 17.49 19.47 12.49
CA ILE A 59 16.10 19.13 12.78
C ILE A 59 16.05 18.44 14.14
N LYS A 60 15.24 18.98 15.05
CA LYS A 60 15.04 18.38 16.37
C LYS A 60 14.13 17.17 16.28
N THR A 61 14.55 16.03 16.80
CA THR A 61 13.78 14.80 16.91
C THR A 61 13.80 14.27 18.34
N TYR A 62 12.88 13.39 18.68
CA TYR A 62 12.90 12.71 19.97
C TYR A 62 14.13 11.79 20.06
N ASN A 63 14.82 11.83 21.19
CA ASN A 63 16.03 11.02 21.47
C ASN A 63 17.12 11.12 20.38
N ASN A 64 17.18 12.24 19.67
CA ASN A 64 18.13 12.47 18.60
C ASN A 64 18.11 11.38 17.50
N LEU A 65 16.93 10.79 17.25
CA LEU A 65 16.74 9.86 16.15
C LEU A 65 16.92 10.56 14.80
N ILE A 66 17.34 9.79 13.80
CA ILE A 66 17.37 10.26 12.41
C ILE A 66 16.02 10.92 12.05
N PRO A 67 15.99 12.10 11.39
CA PRO A 67 14.77 12.87 11.21
C PRO A 67 13.84 12.38 10.09
N ASP A 68 14.15 11.24 9.48
CA ASP A 68 13.39 10.67 8.40
C ASP A 68 12.20 9.85 8.91
N CYS A 69 11.02 10.04 8.30
CA CYS A 69 9.86 9.18 8.53
C CYS A 69 10.01 7.86 7.75
N TRP A 70 10.61 7.92 6.56
CA TRP A 70 10.87 6.80 5.67
C TRP A 70 12.32 6.79 5.19
N ILE A 71 12.90 5.60 5.16
CA ILE A 71 14.23 5.33 4.60
C ILE A 71 14.07 4.25 3.54
N TYR A 72 14.41 4.58 2.28
CA TYR A 72 14.40 3.61 1.20
C TYR A 72 15.70 2.82 1.18
N VAL A 73 15.59 1.49 1.16
CA VAL A 73 16.74 0.60 1.05
C VAL A 73 16.92 0.22 -0.42
N GLN A 74 18.04 0.64 -1.01
CA GLN A 74 18.35 0.41 -2.42
C GLN A 74 19.51 -0.57 -2.64
N GLY A 75 19.96 -1.24 -1.57
CA GLY A 75 20.96 -2.30 -1.64
C GLY A 75 20.49 -3.45 -2.51
N LYS A 76 21.42 -4.13 -3.19
CA LYS A 76 21.08 -5.30 -4.03
C LYS A 76 21.00 -6.59 -3.23
N GLU A 77 21.56 -6.59 -2.04
CA GLU A 77 21.65 -7.76 -1.18
C GLU A 77 20.52 -7.85 -0.16
N GLU A 78 19.85 -6.71 0.10
CA GLU A 78 18.74 -6.62 1.02
C GLU A 78 17.41 -6.85 0.30
N LYS A 79 16.53 -7.62 0.92
CA LYS A 79 15.13 -7.76 0.50
C LYS A 79 14.26 -6.62 1.07
N LEU A 80 14.71 -6.00 2.13
CA LEU A 80 14.06 -4.86 2.75
C LEU A 80 13.97 -3.71 1.75
N GLY A 81 12.74 -3.24 1.47
CA GLY A 81 12.52 -2.14 0.54
C GLY A 81 12.47 -0.79 1.22
N ARG A 82 11.92 -0.74 2.46
CA ARG A 82 11.70 0.52 3.17
C ARG A 82 11.65 0.32 4.67
N ILE A 83 12.20 1.29 5.40
CA ILE A 83 12.10 1.39 6.86
C ILE A 83 11.22 2.58 7.20
N GLN A 84 10.21 2.38 8.01
CA GLN A 84 9.47 3.45 8.67
C GLN A 84 10.01 3.69 10.07
N VAL A 85 10.14 4.96 10.46
CA VAL A 85 10.48 5.37 11.83
C VAL A 85 9.23 5.98 12.44
N PHE A 86 8.44 5.18 13.14
CA PHE A 86 7.13 5.59 13.65
C PHE A 86 7.20 6.74 14.66
N ASN A 87 8.31 6.84 15.41
CA ASN A 87 8.58 7.95 16.31
C ASN A 87 8.45 9.33 15.63
N ASN A 88 8.86 9.41 14.36
CA ASN A 88 8.87 10.67 13.61
C ASN A 88 7.52 10.98 12.96
N TRP A 89 6.65 9.97 12.77
CA TRP A 89 5.30 10.20 12.28
C TRP A 89 4.41 10.91 13.30
N SER A 90 4.40 10.40 14.53
CA SER A 90 3.67 10.98 15.63
C SER A 90 4.14 10.40 16.96
N PRO A 91 4.34 11.21 17.99
CA PRO A 91 4.66 10.71 19.33
C PRO A 91 3.54 9.85 19.94
N TYR A 92 2.32 9.95 19.42
CA TYR A 92 1.17 9.14 19.88
C TYR A 92 1.13 7.74 19.27
N LEU A 93 2.02 7.41 18.34
CA LEU A 93 2.14 6.07 17.77
C LEU A 93 3.01 5.13 18.60
N ILE A 94 3.67 5.64 19.64
CA ILE A 94 4.57 4.89 20.52
C ILE A 94 4.17 5.09 21.97
N ASP A 95 4.20 4.00 22.73
CA ASP A 95 3.84 4.02 24.15
C ASP A 95 4.98 4.61 25.01
N ASP A 96 6.23 4.21 24.76
CA ASP A 96 7.42 4.74 25.43
C ASP A 96 8.30 5.54 24.45
N ILE A 97 8.33 6.86 24.63
CA ILE A 97 9.10 7.78 23.78
C ILE A 97 10.62 7.50 23.82
N ASN A 98 11.12 6.77 24.83
CA ASN A 98 12.53 6.40 24.95
C ASN A 98 12.87 5.14 24.12
N LYS A 99 11.90 4.53 23.50
CA LYS A 99 12.07 3.38 22.60
C LYS A 99 12.01 3.80 21.16
N VAL A 100 12.50 2.95 20.28
CA VAL A 100 12.43 3.13 18.83
C VAL A 100 11.44 2.15 18.27
N SER A 101 10.50 2.62 17.48
CA SER A 101 9.54 1.79 16.76
C SER A 101 9.81 1.87 15.27
N LEU A 102 10.16 0.74 14.66
CA LEU A 102 10.43 0.61 13.24
C LEU A 102 9.39 -0.27 12.55
N GLY A 103 9.03 0.09 11.34
CA GLY A 103 8.28 -0.77 10.41
C GLY A 103 9.16 -1.13 9.22
N LEU A 104 9.44 -2.41 9.03
CA LEU A 104 10.31 -2.95 7.99
C LEU A 104 9.43 -3.54 6.89
N GLU A 105 9.44 -2.96 5.68
CA GLU A 105 8.52 -3.30 4.61
C GLU A 105 9.19 -4.14 3.52
N TYR A 106 8.56 -5.27 3.23
CA TYR A 106 9.00 -6.27 2.26
C TYR A 106 7.95 -6.43 1.17
N PHE A 107 8.27 -6.04 -0.06
CA PHE A 107 7.40 -6.28 -1.21
C PHE A 107 7.49 -7.73 -1.65
N CYS A 108 6.35 -8.38 -1.81
CA CYS A 108 6.25 -9.80 -2.14
C CYS A 108 4.91 -10.12 -2.83
N GLN A 109 4.69 -11.40 -3.09
CA GLN A 109 3.44 -11.94 -3.60
C GLN A 109 2.93 -13.05 -2.67
N GLU A 110 1.62 -13.22 -2.57
CA GLU A 110 0.96 -14.23 -1.71
C GLU A 110 1.50 -15.66 -1.90
N ASN A 111 2.07 -15.98 -3.05
CA ASN A 111 2.62 -17.30 -3.34
C ASN A 111 4.13 -17.42 -3.20
N ASP A 112 4.81 -16.35 -2.79
CA ASP A 112 6.26 -16.35 -2.58
C ASP A 112 6.66 -17.23 -1.41
N SER A 113 7.86 -17.82 -1.48
CA SER A 113 8.47 -18.49 -0.33
C SER A 113 8.66 -17.55 0.87
N PHE A 114 8.86 -16.25 0.62
CA PHE A 114 8.97 -15.24 1.67
C PHE A 114 7.64 -14.99 2.37
N TRP A 115 6.53 -14.91 1.61
CA TRP A 115 5.18 -14.77 2.16
C TRP A 115 4.80 -15.93 3.08
N ASN A 116 5.25 -17.14 2.75
CA ASN A 116 4.90 -18.35 3.48
C ASN A 116 5.72 -18.58 4.77
N LYS A 117 6.69 -17.72 5.09
CA LYS A 117 7.46 -17.81 6.33
C LYS A 117 6.59 -17.58 7.56
N SER A 118 6.98 -18.18 8.69
CA SER A 118 6.37 -17.88 9.97
C SER A 118 6.71 -16.47 10.44
N GLU A 119 6.00 -15.97 11.44
CA GLU A 119 6.26 -14.63 12.01
C GLU A 119 7.66 -14.56 12.62
N GLU A 120 8.11 -15.64 13.29
CA GLU A 120 9.45 -15.77 13.86
C GLU A 120 10.53 -15.75 12.78
N GLU A 121 10.32 -16.49 11.68
CA GLU A 121 11.26 -16.50 10.56
C GLU A 121 11.36 -15.13 9.88
N LEU A 122 10.24 -14.40 9.77
CA LEU A 122 10.20 -13.04 9.22
C LEU A 122 10.90 -12.04 10.14
N ARG A 123 10.66 -12.13 11.46
CA ARG A 123 11.37 -11.36 12.46
C ARG A 123 12.87 -11.60 12.40
N ASP A 124 13.30 -12.87 12.40
CA ASP A 124 14.71 -13.22 12.41
C ASP A 124 15.42 -12.78 11.12
N PHE A 125 14.72 -12.86 9.99
CA PHE A 125 15.19 -12.33 8.72
C PHE A 125 15.37 -10.81 8.79
N ALA A 126 14.38 -10.08 9.27
CA ALA A 126 14.41 -8.63 9.41
C ALA A 126 15.55 -8.17 10.35
N VAL A 127 15.70 -8.83 11.50
CA VAL A 127 16.78 -8.57 12.46
C VAL A 127 18.16 -8.80 11.83
N LYS A 128 18.31 -9.86 11.02
CA LYS A 128 19.55 -10.13 10.30
C LYS A 128 19.89 -9.01 9.31
N GLU A 129 18.94 -8.50 8.56
CA GLU A 129 19.17 -7.38 7.64
C GLU A 129 19.55 -6.10 8.38
N LEU A 130 18.89 -5.78 9.50
CA LEU A 130 19.26 -4.62 10.32
C LEU A 130 20.68 -4.71 10.89
N LEU A 131 21.14 -5.92 11.28
CA LEU A 131 22.51 -6.17 11.72
C LEU A 131 23.51 -6.00 10.56
N ASN A 132 23.20 -6.56 9.38
CA ASN A 132 24.06 -6.44 8.20
C ASN A 132 24.23 -4.97 7.76
N MET A 133 23.14 -4.20 7.79
CA MET A 133 23.15 -2.77 7.50
C MET A 133 23.71 -1.91 8.64
N GLN A 134 24.10 -2.53 9.76
CA GLN A 134 24.60 -1.84 10.97
C GLN A 134 23.60 -0.83 11.56
N ILE A 135 22.32 -0.99 11.29
CA ILE A 135 21.25 -0.17 11.89
C ILE A 135 21.08 -0.50 13.37
N ILE A 136 21.33 -1.75 13.74
CA ILE A 136 21.49 -2.21 15.12
C ILE A 136 22.82 -2.91 15.30
N SER A 137 23.32 -2.95 16.54
CA SER A 137 24.57 -3.64 16.88
C SER A 137 24.34 -5.00 17.55
N ASP A 138 23.23 -5.17 18.24
CA ASP A 138 22.91 -6.39 18.99
C ASP A 138 21.40 -6.66 18.89
N LYS A 139 21.05 -7.91 18.61
CA LYS A 139 19.64 -8.35 18.63
C LYS A 139 18.99 -8.27 20.02
N LYS A 140 19.76 -8.13 21.09
CA LYS A 140 19.23 -7.86 22.45
C LYS A 140 18.56 -6.48 22.56
N ASP A 141 18.81 -5.59 21.61
CA ASP A 141 18.10 -4.30 21.54
C ASP A 141 16.64 -4.46 21.07
N ILE A 142 16.27 -5.61 20.48
CA ILE A 142 14.89 -5.92 20.11
C ILE A 142 14.10 -6.31 21.37
N LEU A 143 13.03 -5.59 21.66
CA LEU A 143 12.17 -5.78 22.82
C LEU A 143 10.91 -6.56 22.47
N ASP A 144 10.31 -6.25 21.32
CA ASP A 144 9.06 -6.85 20.86
C ASP A 144 8.97 -6.77 19.35
N TYR A 145 8.07 -7.55 18.75
CA TYR A 145 7.81 -7.56 17.32
C TYR A 145 6.35 -7.87 17.01
N HIS A 146 5.92 -7.43 15.83
CA HIS A 146 4.65 -7.78 15.22
C HIS A 146 4.83 -7.96 13.72
N VAL A 147 4.12 -8.90 13.12
CA VAL A 147 4.16 -9.15 11.67
C VAL A 147 2.77 -8.96 11.09
N GLU A 148 2.66 -8.08 10.09
CA GLU A 148 1.43 -7.87 9.35
C GLU A 148 1.61 -8.22 7.88
N LYS A 149 0.74 -9.11 7.35
CA LYS A 149 0.73 -9.54 5.94
C LYS A 149 -0.45 -8.89 5.23
N VAL A 150 -0.18 -7.95 4.33
CA VAL A 150 -1.21 -7.17 3.64
C VAL A 150 -1.34 -7.63 2.19
N LYS A 151 -2.45 -8.27 1.87
CA LYS A 151 -2.77 -8.69 0.50
C LYS A 151 -3.30 -7.51 -0.31
N LYS A 152 -2.89 -7.43 -1.58
CA LYS A 152 -3.36 -6.42 -2.54
C LYS A 152 -3.16 -4.99 -2.03
N ALA A 153 -2.05 -4.77 -1.35
CA ALA A 153 -1.71 -3.48 -0.78
C ALA A 153 -1.53 -2.40 -1.85
N TYR A 154 -0.95 -2.78 -2.98
CA TYR A 154 -0.62 -1.86 -4.07
C TYR A 154 -1.21 -2.34 -5.40
N PRO A 155 -2.16 -1.61 -6.02
CA PRO A 155 -2.50 -1.78 -7.43
C PRO A 155 -1.26 -1.62 -8.29
N ALA A 156 -1.01 -2.52 -9.23
CA ALA A 156 0.17 -2.51 -10.08
C ALA A 156 -0.19 -2.16 -11.53
N TYR A 157 0.76 -1.57 -12.30
CA TYR A 157 0.50 -0.95 -13.60
C TYR A 157 1.19 -1.69 -14.76
N PHE A 158 1.15 -3.01 -14.73
CA PHE A 158 1.72 -3.86 -15.78
C PHE A 158 0.70 -4.89 -16.30
N ASP A 159 1.07 -5.72 -17.26
CA ASP A 159 0.25 -6.79 -17.86
C ASP A 159 -1.15 -6.32 -18.31
N SER A 160 -2.20 -6.80 -17.62
CA SER A 160 -3.60 -6.50 -17.95
C SER A 160 -3.97 -5.03 -17.73
N TYR A 161 -3.18 -4.28 -16.97
CA TYR A 161 -3.46 -2.88 -16.70
C TYR A 161 -3.51 -2.01 -17.97
N LYS A 162 -2.77 -2.38 -19.01
CA LYS A 162 -2.83 -1.68 -20.32
C LYS A 162 -4.25 -1.61 -20.90
N ASN A 163 -5.10 -2.57 -20.58
CA ASN A 163 -6.50 -2.64 -21.03
C ASN A 163 -7.48 -2.12 -19.95
N PHE A 164 -6.99 -1.60 -18.84
CA PHE A 164 -7.81 -1.06 -17.76
C PHE A 164 -8.80 0.04 -18.20
N PRO A 165 -8.50 0.89 -19.19
CA PRO A 165 -9.47 1.86 -19.71
C PRO A 165 -10.81 1.26 -20.11
N GLU A 166 -10.85 0.03 -20.65
CA GLU A 166 -12.10 -0.67 -21.00
C GLU A 166 -12.94 -0.98 -19.75
N VAL A 167 -12.29 -1.40 -18.67
CA VAL A 167 -12.97 -1.67 -17.38
C VAL A 167 -13.49 -0.38 -16.75
N LYS A 168 -12.69 0.69 -16.79
CA LYS A 168 -13.10 2.02 -16.34
C LYS A 168 -14.37 2.49 -17.08
N GLU A 169 -14.35 2.42 -18.42
CA GLU A 169 -15.48 2.82 -19.25
C GLU A 169 -16.73 1.99 -18.93
N TYR A 170 -16.60 0.66 -18.80
CA TYR A 170 -17.69 -0.22 -18.41
C TYR A 170 -18.31 0.17 -17.07
N LEU A 171 -17.49 0.38 -16.03
CA LEU A 171 -17.96 0.76 -14.70
C LEU A 171 -18.59 2.16 -14.70
N ASN A 172 -18.08 3.08 -15.52
CA ASN A 172 -18.58 4.46 -15.57
C ASN A 172 -19.96 4.57 -16.23
N LYS A 173 -20.32 3.62 -17.14
CA LYS A 173 -21.66 3.52 -17.74
C LYS A 173 -22.77 3.16 -16.73
N ILE A 174 -22.42 2.62 -15.56
CA ILE A 174 -23.40 2.29 -14.52
C ILE A 174 -23.65 3.57 -13.71
N SER A 175 -24.74 4.26 -13.99
CA SER A 175 -25.00 5.63 -13.51
C SER A 175 -24.98 5.78 -11.99
N ASN A 176 -25.42 4.79 -11.25
CA ASN A 176 -25.50 4.80 -9.78
C ASN A 176 -24.36 4.07 -9.06
N LEU A 177 -23.30 3.65 -9.78
CA LEU A 177 -22.11 3.03 -9.19
C LEU A 177 -20.94 4.01 -9.19
N TYR A 178 -20.32 4.21 -8.04
CA TYR A 178 -19.17 5.07 -7.83
C TYR A 178 -17.99 4.26 -7.30
N CYS A 179 -16.88 4.21 -8.06
CA CYS A 179 -15.65 3.53 -7.66
C CYS A 179 -14.68 4.56 -7.09
N ILE A 180 -14.31 4.40 -5.81
CA ILE A 180 -13.49 5.37 -5.08
C ILE A 180 -12.29 4.72 -4.39
N GLY A 181 -11.32 5.55 -4.03
CA GLY A 181 -10.15 5.11 -3.27
C GLY A 181 -9.16 4.29 -4.07
N ARG A 182 -8.14 3.77 -3.39
CA ARG A 182 -7.03 3.03 -3.99
C ARG A 182 -7.48 1.79 -4.75
N ASN A 183 -8.19 0.90 -4.10
CA ASN A 183 -8.57 -0.38 -4.66
C ASN A 183 -9.80 -0.29 -5.58
N GLY A 184 -10.75 0.61 -5.28
CA GLY A 184 -11.94 0.83 -6.11
C GLY A 184 -11.62 1.48 -7.45
N GLN A 185 -10.47 2.14 -7.58
CA GLN A 185 -10.01 2.71 -8.84
C GLN A 185 -8.82 1.95 -9.46
N HIS A 186 -8.31 0.91 -8.80
CA HIS A 186 -7.06 0.27 -9.18
C HIS A 186 -5.94 1.29 -9.43
N ARG A 187 -5.76 2.23 -8.50
CA ARG A 187 -4.85 3.36 -8.61
C ARG A 187 -4.01 3.51 -7.34
N TYR A 188 -2.75 3.93 -7.46
CA TYR A 188 -1.89 4.18 -6.30
C TYR A 188 -2.29 5.47 -5.59
N ASN A 189 -3.47 5.47 -5.02
CA ASN A 189 -4.01 6.59 -4.24
C ASN A 189 -3.50 6.55 -2.80
N ASN A 190 -2.94 7.64 -2.32
CA ASN A 190 -2.70 7.89 -0.91
C ASN A 190 -4.01 8.28 -0.20
N MET A 191 -3.96 8.58 1.10
CA MET A 191 -5.16 8.92 1.88
C MET A 191 -5.87 10.17 1.35
N ASP A 192 -5.12 11.20 1.00
CA ASP A 192 -5.62 12.46 0.40
C ASP A 192 -6.37 12.21 -0.90
N HIS A 193 -5.77 11.48 -1.84
CA HIS A 193 -6.43 11.08 -3.09
C HIS A 193 -7.70 10.26 -2.82
N SER A 194 -7.64 9.32 -1.88
CA SER A 194 -8.80 8.47 -1.55
C SER A 194 -9.93 9.29 -0.96
N MET A 195 -9.64 10.25 -0.09
CA MET A 195 -10.62 11.20 0.45
C MET A 195 -11.21 12.09 -0.64
N GLU A 196 -10.38 12.62 -1.53
CA GLU A 196 -10.84 13.47 -2.64
C GLU A 196 -11.78 12.71 -3.58
N THR A 197 -11.48 11.44 -3.93
CA THR A 197 -12.40 10.63 -4.72
C THR A 197 -13.77 10.47 -4.06
N ALA A 198 -13.81 10.33 -2.73
CA ALA A 198 -15.05 10.20 -1.97
C ALA A 198 -15.83 11.54 -1.92
N ILE A 199 -15.13 12.67 -1.75
CA ILE A 199 -15.73 14.01 -1.75
C ILE A 199 -16.37 14.29 -3.12
N ILE A 200 -15.67 14.01 -4.20
CA ILE A 200 -16.20 14.21 -5.56
C ILE A 200 -17.42 13.30 -5.81
N ALA A 201 -17.36 12.03 -5.37
CA ALA A 201 -18.50 11.13 -5.50
C ALA A 201 -19.73 11.66 -4.75
N ALA A 202 -19.56 12.13 -3.51
CA ALA A 202 -20.65 12.73 -2.73
C ALA A 202 -21.24 13.98 -3.41
N LYS A 203 -20.38 14.87 -3.93
CA LYS A 203 -20.82 16.07 -4.66
C LYS A 203 -21.57 15.71 -5.94
N SER A 204 -21.09 14.71 -6.70
CA SER A 204 -21.76 14.22 -7.90
C SER A 204 -23.17 13.70 -7.59
N ILE A 205 -23.31 12.93 -6.53
CA ILE A 205 -24.62 12.39 -6.09
C ILE A 205 -25.57 13.54 -5.68
N LEU A 206 -25.09 14.45 -4.83
CA LEU A 206 -25.90 15.56 -4.33
C LEU A 206 -26.39 16.51 -5.42
N ASN A 207 -25.57 16.72 -6.45
CA ASN A 207 -25.88 17.63 -7.56
C ASN A 207 -26.49 16.91 -8.77
N ASN A 208 -26.60 15.59 -8.73
CA ASN A 208 -26.98 14.75 -9.86
C ASN A 208 -26.12 15.04 -11.12
N ASP A 209 -24.80 15.17 -10.92
CA ASP A 209 -23.83 15.60 -11.92
C ASP A 209 -22.94 14.42 -12.36
N LEU A 210 -23.22 13.89 -13.56
CA LEU A 210 -22.49 12.77 -14.13
C LEU A 210 -21.11 13.17 -14.68
N GLU A 211 -20.89 14.43 -15.07
CA GLU A 211 -19.58 14.91 -15.49
C GLU A 211 -18.62 14.94 -14.28
N LEU A 212 -19.13 15.38 -13.14
CA LEU A 212 -18.40 15.34 -11.88
C LEU A 212 -18.09 13.89 -11.48
N LYS A 213 -19.01 12.94 -11.71
CA LYS A 213 -18.74 11.51 -11.50
C LYS A 213 -17.54 11.02 -12.31
N GLU A 214 -17.45 11.41 -13.58
CA GLU A 214 -16.34 11.03 -14.45
C GLU A 214 -15.00 11.59 -13.95
N SER A 215 -15.01 12.79 -13.38
CA SER A 215 -13.81 13.46 -12.86
C SER A 215 -13.14 12.73 -11.68
N ILE A 216 -13.86 11.84 -10.98
CA ILE A 216 -13.30 10.99 -9.90
C ILE A 216 -12.05 10.24 -10.38
N TRP A 217 -12.04 9.80 -11.64
CA TRP A 217 -10.94 9.04 -12.22
C TRP A 217 -9.69 9.90 -12.53
N ASN A 218 -9.78 11.22 -12.40
CA ASN A 218 -8.71 12.16 -12.70
C ASN A 218 -8.01 12.70 -11.43
N VAL A 219 -8.40 12.24 -10.25
CA VAL A 219 -7.81 12.69 -8.98
C VAL A 219 -6.32 12.38 -8.89
N ASN A 220 -5.91 11.21 -9.37
CA ASN A 220 -4.51 10.84 -9.46
C ASN A 220 -4.24 10.28 -10.86
N THR A 221 -3.44 10.98 -11.64
CA THR A 221 -3.10 10.63 -13.02
C THR A 221 -1.69 10.04 -13.18
N GLU A 222 -0.95 9.85 -12.09
CA GLU A 222 0.38 9.23 -12.12
C GLU A 222 0.30 7.82 -12.67
N GLN A 223 1.18 7.52 -13.63
CA GLN A 223 1.24 6.22 -14.32
C GLN A 223 2.48 5.41 -13.94
N THR A 224 3.38 5.98 -13.13
CA THR A 224 4.62 5.34 -12.71
C THR A 224 4.65 5.14 -11.21
N TYR A 225 5.17 4.00 -10.78
CA TYR A 225 5.52 3.77 -9.38
C TYR A 225 6.85 4.45 -9.07
N HIS A 226 6.88 5.31 -8.09
CA HIS A 226 8.13 5.87 -7.56
C HIS A 226 8.91 4.86 -6.68
N GLU A 227 8.31 3.72 -6.38
CA GLU A 227 8.83 2.69 -5.47
C GLU A 227 9.27 1.40 -6.21
N GLU A 228 9.58 1.47 -7.50
CA GLU A 228 10.11 0.32 -8.23
C GLU A 228 11.53 -0.02 -7.75
N SER A 229 11.69 -1.19 -7.15
CA SER A 229 13.02 -1.74 -6.89
C SER A 229 13.70 -2.08 -8.22
N ASN A 230 15.01 -1.83 -8.34
CA ASN A 230 15.80 -2.12 -9.54
C ASN A 230 15.83 -3.61 -9.96
N HIS A 231 15.19 -4.51 -9.19
CA HIS A 231 15.10 -5.94 -9.47
C HIS A 231 14.16 -6.30 -10.63
N GLU A 232 13.22 -5.42 -11.00
CA GLU A 232 12.26 -5.72 -12.08
C GLU A 232 12.73 -5.32 -13.48
N LYS A 233 13.82 -4.56 -13.60
CA LYS A 233 14.35 -4.14 -14.90
C LYS A 233 15.07 -5.24 -15.69
N ASN A 234 15.32 -6.42 -15.09
CA ASN A 234 16.07 -7.51 -15.71
C ASN A 234 15.20 -8.62 -16.33
N HIS A 235 13.89 -8.43 -16.43
CA HIS A 235 12.95 -9.39 -17.05
C HIS A 235 12.12 -8.78 -18.20
N ARG A 236 12.73 -7.85 -18.95
CA ARG A 236 12.21 -7.43 -20.25
C ARG A 236 13.17 -7.82 -21.35
#